data_d92829fea0c41ecc4d7c067e48d9ce5e
#
_entry.id   d92829fea0c41ecc4d7c067e48d9ce5e
#
_cell.length_a   1.000
_cell.length_b   1.000
_cell.length_c   1.000
_cell.angle_alpha   90.00
_cell.angle_beta   90.00
_cell.angle_gamma   90.00
#
_symmetry.space_group_name_H-M   'P 1'
#
loop_
_entity.id
_entity.type
_entity.pdbx_description
1 polymer ?
#
loop_
_entity_poly.entity_id
_entity_poly.type
_entity_poly.pdbx_seq_one_letter_code
_entity_poly.pdbx_strand_id
1 'polypeptide(L)'
;MKPEVKQKENRHGTICKTESGDAGGGGTTWASTYQDVFRTLNELGSFAAITDGIIFHNTLASSDYGYLSHTVFDPRPNYFAALLWNRIMGRTVYDTAEPIREGAHVFAHSRADGKPGTAYLVINNSKTDPTTVSLPKDAEVYQLSAEALRAGTMLCNGKPLVLGEDNSLPEITPVTAPAGELTLPAATCTFIVL
;
A
#
# COMPACT_ATOMS: atom_id res chain seq x y z
N MET A 1 23.02 2.20 4.36
CA MET A 1 23.38 0.94 3.68
C MET A 1 22.85 1.03 2.25
N LYS A 2 23.65 0.89 1.20
CA LYS A 2 23.12 0.82 -0.17
C LYS A 2 22.44 -0.54 -0.30
N PRO A 3 21.17 -0.64 -0.70
CA PRO A 3 20.54 -1.93 -0.96
C PRO A 3 21.32 -2.61 -2.09
N GLU A 4 21.81 -3.80 -1.83
CA GLU A 4 22.44 -4.64 -2.85
C GLU A 4 21.34 -5.09 -3.81
N VAL A 5 21.34 -4.57 -5.02
CA VAL A 5 20.36 -4.91 -6.06
C VAL A 5 20.64 -6.34 -6.51
N LYS A 6 20.00 -7.30 -5.88
CA LYS A 6 19.90 -8.66 -6.44
C LYS A 6 18.63 -8.71 -7.27
N GLN A 7 18.77 -8.59 -8.58
CA GLN A 7 17.72 -9.01 -9.51
C GLN A 7 17.43 -10.49 -9.23
N LYS A 8 16.29 -10.79 -8.66
CA LYS A 8 15.82 -12.17 -8.53
C LYS A 8 15.45 -12.66 -9.93
N GLU A 9 16.28 -13.52 -10.53
CA GLU A 9 15.83 -14.30 -11.68
C GLU A 9 14.60 -15.12 -11.25
N ASN A 10 13.49 -14.88 -11.92
CA ASN A 10 12.23 -15.55 -11.65
C ASN A 10 12.34 -17.03 -12.07
N ARG A 11 12.72 -17.92 -11.16
CA ARG A 11 12.95 -19.36 -11.41
C ARG A 11 11.68 -20.20 -11.41
N HIS A 12 10.49 -19.62 -11.15
CA HIS A 12 9.27 -20.37 -10.88
C HIS A 12 8.12 -20.12 -11.87
N GLY A 13 8.35 -19.55 -13.01
CA GLY A 13 7.25 -19.23 -13.95
C GLY A 13 6.30 -18.16 -13.41
N THR A 14 5.34 -17.76 -14.23
CA THR A 14 4.32 -16.77 -13.84
C THR A 14 3.26 -17.43 -12.97
N ILE A 15 3.16 -17.01 -11.70
CA ILE A 15 2.12 -17.43 -10.77
C ILE A 15 1.07 -16.32 -10.74
N CYS A 16 -0.20 -16.65 -10.99
CA CYS A 16 -1.31 -15.72 -10.86
C CYS A 16 -2.17 -16.11 -9.66
N LYS A 17 -2.59 -15.12 -8.87
CA LYS A 17 -3.61 -15.30 -7.85
C LYS A 17 -4.97 -15.00 -8.46
N THR A 18 -5.75 -16.03 -8.69
CA THR A 18 -7.00 -15.95 -9.44
C THR A 18 -8.15 -15.33 -8.66
N GLU A 19 -8.03 -15.24 -7.34
CA GLU A 19 -9.02 -14.61 -6.47
C GLU A 19 -8.35 -14.06 -5.20
N SER A 20 -8.63 -12.82 -4.87
CA SER A 20 -8.18 -12.15 -3.65
C SER A 20 -9.31 -11.31 -3.06
N GLY A 21 -9.46 -11.36 -1.76
CA GLY A 21 -10.42 -10.60 -0.97
C GLY A 21 -10.19 -10.85 0.50
N ASP A 22 -10.93 -10.17 1.37
CA ASP A 22 -10.82 -10.33 2.83
C ASP A 22 -11.55 -11.56 3.36
N ALA A 23 -12.59 -12.02 2.64
CA ALA A 23 -13.34 -13.23 2.98
C ALA A 23 -14.00 -13.83 1.74
N GLY A 24 -14.04 -15.14 1.65
CA GLY A 24 -14.79 -15.86 0.62
C GLY A 24 -16.28 -15.90 0.92
N GLY A 25 -17.12 -15.59 -0.08
CA GLY A 25 -18.56 -15.74 0.02
C GLY A 25 -19.32 -14.68 0.84
N GLY A 26 -18.69 -13.59 1.15
CA GLY A 26 -19.27 -12.46 1.89
C GLY A 26 -18.27 -11.80 2.81
N GLY A 27 -18.28 -10.49 2.88
CA GLY A 27 -17.32 -9.73 3.67
C GLY A 27 -17.44 -9.96 5.18
N THR A 28 -16.36 -9.76 5.90
CA THR A 28 -16.34 -9.70 7.36
C THR A 28 -16.68 -8.28 7.83
N THR A 29 -16.77 -8.09 9.15
CA THR A 29 -17.03 -6.76 9.74
C THR A 29 -15.93 -5.73 9.51
N TRP A 30 -14.80 -6.12 8.94
CA TRP A 30 -13.68 -5.25 8.58
C TRP A 30 -13.45 -5.14 7.06
N ALA A 31 -14.28 -5.86 6.27
CA ALA A 31 -14.25 -5.78 4.82
C ALA A 31 -14.32 -4.34 4.34
N SER A 32 -13.45 -3.99 3.42
CA SER A 32 -13.42 -2.66 2.78
C SER A 32 -13.29 -1.47 3.75
N THR A 33 -12.83 -1.71 4.96
CA THR A 33 -12.45 -0.66 5.91
C THR A 33 -10.95 -0.36 5.79
N TYR A 34 -10.47 0.65 6.52
CA TYR A 34 -9.04 0.94 6.58
C TYR A 34 -8.20 -0.28 7.03
N GLN A 35 -8.75 -1.16 7.84
CA GLN A 35 -8.08 -2.40 8.25
C GLN A 35 -7.74 -3.31 7.06
N ASP A 36 -8.58 -3.35 6.03
CA ASP A 36 -8.33 -4.14 4.81
C ASP A 36 -7.17 -3.58 3.96
N VAL A 37 -6.83 -2.31 4.12
CA VAL A 37 -5.68 -1.68 3.45
C VAL A 37 -4.37 -2.41 3.80
N PHE A 38 -4.19 -2.80 5.06
CA PHE A 38 -2.99 -3.53 5.52
C PHE A 38 -2.87 -4.88 4.81
N ARG A 39 -3.98 -5.62 4.72
CA ARG A 39 -4.02 -6.89 3.99
C ARG A 39 -3.73 -6.67 2.50
N THR A 40 -4.41 -5.72 1.87
CA THR A 40 -4.28 -5.45 0.44
C THR A 40 -2.84 -5.05 0.06
N LEU A 41 -2.24 -4.12 0.78
CA LEU A 41 -0.88 -3.66 0.51
C LEU A 41 0.17 -4.73 0.83
N ASN A 42 -0.02 -5.47 1.92
CA ASN A 42 0.89 -6.57 2.26
C ASN A 42 0.82 -7.71 1.23
N GLU A 43 -0.36 -7.99 0.71
CA GLU A 43 -0.55 -8.97 -0.37
C GLU A 43 0.17 -8.53 -1.64
N LEU A 44 -0.03 -7.28 -2.09
CA LEU A 44 0.63 -6.73 -3.27
C LEU A 44 2.16 -6.81 -3.14
N GLY A 45 2.70 -6.37 -2.00
CA GLY A 45 4.14 -6.39 -1.74
C GLY A 45 4.72 -7.80 -1.66
N SER A 46 4.08 -8.69 -0.92
CA SER A 46 4.54 -10.07 -0.76
C SER A 46 4.47 -10.85 -2.07
N PHE A 47 3.42 -10.64 -2.86
CA PHE A 47 3.25 -11.31 -4.14
C PHE A 47 4.25 -10.81 -5.19
N ALA A 48 4.47 -9.49 -5.25
CA ALA A 48 5.47 -8.89 -6.14
C ALA A 48 6.90 -9.39 -5.83
N ALA A 49 7.19 -9.78 -4.59
CA ALA A 49 8.49 -10.31 -4.21
C ALA A 49 8.76 -11.73 -4.74
N ILE A 50 7.73 -12.48 -5.16
CA ILE A 50 7.85 -13.88 -5.59
C ILE A 50 7.50 -14.13 -7.05
N THR A 51 6.75 -13.25 -7.70
CA THR A 51 6.30 -13.41 -9.09
C THR A 51 5.99 -12.08 -9.75
N ASP A 52 5.98 -12.07 -11.08
CA ASP A 52 5.48 -11.01 -11.95
C ASP A 52 4.03 -11.25 -12.42
N GLY A 53 3.35 -12.20 -11.80
CA GLY A 53 1.97 -12.59 -12.10
C GLY A 53 0.93 -11.54 -11.69
N ILE A 54 -0.33 -11.87 -11.93
CA ILE A 54 -1.47 -10.98 -11.69
C ILE A 54 -2.21 -11.40 -10.44
N ILE A 55 -2.65 -10.44 -9.66
CA ILE A 55 -3.61 -10.62 -8.56
C ILE A 55 -4.97 -10.09 -9.03
N PHE A 56 -5.98 -10.96 -9.04
CA PHE A 56 -7.36 -10.58 -9.32
C PHE A 56 -8.08 -10.32 -8.02
N HIS A 57 -8.40 -9.06 -7.74
CA HIS A 57 -9.22 -8.72 -6.59
C HIS A 57 -10.68 -9.06 -6.86
N ASN A 58 -11.29 -9.78 -5.97
CA ASN A 58 -12.71 -10.11 -6.02
C ASN A 58 -13.46 -9.21 -5.01
N THR A 59 -14.16 -8.17 -5.43
CA THR A 59 -14.55 -7.79 -6.78
C THR A 59 -14.31 -6.28 -7.00
N LEU A 60 -14.67 -5.74 -8.20
CA LEU A 60 -14.65 -4.28 -8.36
C LEU A 60 -15.76 -3.63 -7.53
N ALA A 61 -17.03 -4.04 -7.68
CA ALA A 61 -18.17 -3.37 -7.07
C ALA A 61 -19.34 -4.27 -6.66
N SER A 62 -19.22 -5.59 -6.75
CA SER A 62 -20.37 -6.50 -6.57
C SER A 62 -20.48 -7.15 -5.19
N SER A 63 -19.69 -6.71 -4.22
CA SER A 63 -19.67 -7.28 -2.88
C SER A 63 -19.27 -6.26 -1.81
N ASP A 64 -19.44 -6.64 -0.54
CA ASP A 64 -19.05 -5.81 0.59
C ASP A 64 -17.52 -5.60 0.71
N TYR A 65 -16.74 -6.46 0.07
CA TYR A 65 -15.27 -6.39 0.02
C TYR A 65 -14.72 -5.86 -1.32
N GLY A 66 -15.58 -5.36 -2.21
CA GLY A 66 -15.17 -4.74 -3.48
C GLY A 66 -14.38 -3.44 -3.28
N TYR A 67 -13.66 -3.03 -4.31
CA TYR A 67 -12.97 -1.74 -4.33
C TYR A 67 -13.93 -0.55 -4.31
N LEU A 68 -15.10 -0.71 -4.90
CA LEU A 68 -16.17 0.29 -4.92
C LEU A 68 -17.38 -0.24 -4.12
N SER A 69 -18.14 0.68 -3.54
CA SER A 69 -19.44 0.32 -2.97
C SER A 69 -20.39 -0.15 -4.08
N HIS A 70 -21.20 -1.16 -3.81
CA HIS A 70 -22.03 -1.75 -4.87
C HIS A 70 -23.32 -0.97 -5.19
N THR A 71 -23.65 0.03 -4.38
CA THR A 71 -24.87 0.84 -4.57
C THR A 71 -24.61 2.17 -5.26
N VAL A 72 -23.55 2.87 -4.84
CA VAL A 72 -23.23 4.22 -5.33
C VAL A 72 -21.86 4.31 -5.98
N PHE A 73 -21.11 3.21 -6.01
CA PHE A 73 -19.78 3.07 -6.62
C PHE A 73 -18.71 3.99 -6.02
N ASP A 74 -18.88 4.43 -4.79
CA ASP A 74 -17.87 5.20 -4.08
C ASP A 74 -16.62 4.35 -3.82
N PRO A 75 -15.42 4.90 -4.07
CA PRO A 75 -14.16 4.23 -3.77
C PRO A 75 -14.00 3.99 -2.27
N ARG A 76 -13.59 2.78 -1.93
CA ARG A 76 -13.30 2.35 -0.57
C ARG A 76 -11.81 2.49 -0.25
N PRO A 77 -11.37 2.37 1.01
CA PRO A 77 -9.95 2.51 1.39
C PRO A 77 -9.00 1.64 0.57
N ASN A 78 -9.35 0.38 0.29
CA ASN A 78 -8.54 -0.53 -0.51
C ASN A 78 -8.40 -0.11 -1.98
N TYR A 79 -9.38 0.61 -2.55
CA TYR A 79 -9.24 1.22 -3.88
C TYR A 79 -8.10 2.25 -3.91
N PHE A 80 -8.09 3.18 -2.95
CA PHE A 80 -7.04 4.20 -2.88
C PHE A 80 -5.67 3.61 -2.56
N ALA A 81 -5.62 2.54 -1.76
CA ALA A 81 -4.39 1.80 -1.49
C ALA A 81 -3.81 1.19 -2.78
N ALA A 82 -4.63 0.51 -3.58
CA ALA A 82 -4.22 -0.04 -4.86
C ALA A 82 -3.86 1.05 -5.89
N LEU A 83 -4.57 2.18 -5.89
CA LEU A 83 -4.27 3.34 -6.72
C LEU A 83 -2.88 3.91 -6.40
N LEU A 84 -2.55 4.11 -5.12
CA LEU A 84 -1.24 4.60 -4.69
C LEU A 84 -0.13 3.60 -4.99
N TRP A 85 -0.37 2.31 -4.74
CA TRP A 85 0.55 1.26 -5.14
C TRP A 85 0.91 1.37 -6.63
N ASN A 86 -0.09 1.45 -7.50
CA ASN A 86 0.11 1.54 -8.94
C ASN A 86 0.84 2.82 -9.37
N ARG A 87 0.59 3.95 -8.68
CA ARG A 87 1.21 5.24 -9.02
C ARG A 87 2.65 5.39 -8.51
N ILE A 88 3.03 4.64 -7.47
CA ILE A 88 4.29 4.86 -6.74
C ILE A 88 5.27 3.71 -6.92
N MET A 89 4.78 2.45 -6.80
CA MET A 89 5.61 1.26 -6.84
C MET A 89 5.85 0.81 -8.28
N GLY A 90 7.11 0.88 -8.74
CA GLY A 90 7.49 0.48 -10.09
C GLY A 90 7.67 -1.04 -10.24
N ARG A 91 8.08 -1.46 -11.41
CA ARG A 91 8.10 -2.90 -11.79
C ARG A 91 9.30 -3.67 -11.26
N THR A 92 10.44 -3.00 -10.98
CA THR A 92 11.61 -3.68 -10.43
C THR A 92 11.47 -3.79 -8.93
N VAL A 93 11.49 -5.00 -8.42
CA VAL A 93 11.42 -5.31 -6.98
C VAL A 93 12.83 -5.46 -6.42
N TYR A 94 13.08 -4.84 -5.28
CA TYR A 94 14.35 -4.94 -4.55
C TYR A 94 14.18 -5.77 -3.29
N ASP A 95 15.17 -6.57 -2.96
CA ASP A 95 15.20 -7.32 -1.71
C ASP A 95 15.49 -6.37 -0.54
N THR A 96 14.60 -6.30 0.42
CA THR A 96 14.73 -5.44 1.61
C THR A 96 15.45 -6.14 2.74
N ALA A 97 15.62 -7.46 2.66
CA ALA A 97 16.12 -8.33 3.73
C ALA A 97 15.34 -8.22 5.06
N GLU A 98 14.22 -7.49 5.08
CA GLU A 98 13.38 -7.33 6.27
C GLU A 98 12.41 -8.50 6.41
N PRO A 99 12.31 -9.11 7.62
CA PRO A 99 11.36 -10.19 7.85
C PRO A 99 9.92 -9.66 7.81
N ILE A 100 9.01 -10.40 7.19
CA ILE A 100 7.58 -10.04 7.12
C ILE A 100 6.75 -10.66 8.26
N ARG A 101 7.38 -11.09 9.35
CA ARG A 101 6.71 -11.78 10.48
C ARG A 101 6.68 -10.94 11.75
N GLU A 102 7.66 -10.07 11.95
CA GLU A 102 7.80 -9.25 13.14
C GLU A 102 8.11 -7.81 12.76
N GLY A 103 7.54 -6.86 13.47
CA GLY A 103 7.73 -5.44 13.21
C GLY A 103 7.01 -4.92 11.96
N ALA A 104 7.51 -3.83 11.41
CA ALA A 104 6.98 -3.23 10.21
C ALA A 104 7.38 -4.05 8.97
N HIS A 105 6.43 -4.23 8.03
CA HIS A 105 6.73 -4.85 6.74
C HIS A 105 7.25 -3.78 5.78
N VAL A 106 8.35 -4.06 5.10
CA VAL A 106 9.00 -3.12 4.18
C VAL A 106 9.11 -3.75 2.79
N PHE A 107 8.59 -3.05 1.79
CA PHE A 107 8.72 -3.41 0.39
C PHE A 107 9.42 -2.29 -0.36
N ALA A 108 10.31 -2.63 -1.30
CA ALA A 108 11.08 -1.67 -2.07
C ALA A 108 11.01 -1.97 -3.57
N HIS A 109 10.70 -0.95 -4.35
CA HIS A 109 10.56 -1.04 -5.80
C HIS A 109 11.31 0.12 -6.49
N SER A 110 11.53 0.00 -7.80
CA SER A 110 11.81 1.18 -8.62
C SER A 110 10.62 2.16 -8.52
N ARG A 111 10.84 3.40 -8.90
CA ARG A 111 9.75 4.38 -9.00
C ARG A 111 8.86 4.08 -10.20
N ALA A 112 7.54 4.19 -10.03
CA ALA A 112 6.58 3.96 -11.12
C ALA A 112 6.65 5.06 -12.21
N ASP A 113 7.10 6.27 -11.86
CA ASP A 113 7.26 7.39 -12.80
C ASP A 113 8.51 7.25 -13.71
N GLY A 114 9.28 6.18 -13.55
CA GLY A 114 10.48 5.89 -14.33
C GLY A 114 11.71 6.74 -13.99
N LYS A 115 11.60 7.66 -13.02
CA LYS A 115 12.75 8.46 -12.57
C LYS A 115 13.73 7.61 -11.77
N PRO A 116 15.02 7.98 -11.73
CA PRO A 116 15.97 7.34 -10.83
C PRO A 116 15.56 7.47 -9.37
N GLY A 117 15.71 6.40 -8.60
CA GLY A 117 15.36 6.37 -7.18
C GLY A 117 14.62 5.10 -6.78
N THR A 118 14.19 5.07 -5.54
CA THR A 118 13.49 3.92 -4.95
C THR A 118 12.21 4.38 -4.28
N ALA A 119 11.15 3.62 -4.50
CA ALA A 119 9.90 3.74 -3.78
C ALA A 119 9.82 2.64 -2.72
N TYR A 120 9.52 3.02 -1.51
CA TYR A 120 9.32 2.09 -0.39
C TYR A 120 7.86 2.13 0.06
N LEU A 121 7.35 1.00 0.47
CA LEU A 121 6.14 0.87 1.26
C LEU A 121 6.52 0.32 2.63
N VAL A 122 6.19 1.04 3.68
CA VAL A 122 6.36 0.62 5.07
C VAL A 122 4.97 0.44 5.68
N ILE A 123 4.65 -0.78 6.10
CA ILE A 123 3.39 -1.12 6.76
C ILE A 123 3.68 -1.29 8.25
N ASN A 124 3.34 -0.29 9.06
CA ASN A 124 3.40 -0.42 10.51
C ASN A 124 2.06 -0.96 11.03
N ASN A 125 1.97 -2.27 11.19
CA ASN A 125 0.77 -2.96 11.67
C ASN A 125 0.65 -3.04 13.19
N SER A 126 1.59 -2.48 13.96
CA SER A 126 1.40 -2.30 15.40
C SER A 126 0.21 -1.38 15.67
N LYS A 127 -0.59 -1.71 16.68
CA LYS A 127 -1.72 -0.87 17.10
C LYS A 127 -1.31 0.24 18.06
N THR A 128 -0.13 0.17 18.63
CA THR A 128 0.33 1.03 19.73
C THR A 128 1.68 1.67 19.47
N ASP A 129 2.58 0.97 18.79
CA ASP A 129 3.98 1.34 18.73
C ASP A 129 4.34 1.97 17.38
N PRO A 130 4.97 3.15 17.38
CA PRO A 130 5.52 3.72 16.16
C PRO A 130 6.73 2.91 15.69
N THR A 131 7.08 3.07 14.42
CA THR A 131 8.35 2.58 13.87
C THR A 131 9.15 3.73 13.29
N THR A 132 10.47 3.63 13.29
CA THR A 132 11.35 4.68 12.78
C THR A 132 12.16 4.16 11.60
N VAL A 133 12.20 4.93 10.51
CA VAL A 133 13.01 4.67 9.34
C VAL A 133 14.03 5.79 9.15
N SER A 134 15.22 5.45 8.64
CA SER A 134 16.27 6.43 8.35
C SER A 134 16.24 6.81 6.87
N LEU A 135 16.07 8.09 6.58
CA LEU A 135 16.08 8.67 5.25
C LEU A 135 17.47 9.18 4.89
N PRO A 136 18.13 8.66 3.85
CA PRO A 136 19.47 9.12 3.45
C PRO A 136 19.47 10.50 2.78
N LYS A 137 18.33 10.98 2.34
CA LYS A 137 18.05 12.29 1.73
C LYS A 137 16.60 12.65 1.91
N ASP A 138 16.22 13.86 1.51
CA ASP A 138 14.82 14.29 1.51
C ASP A 138 13.97 13.34 0.67
N ALA A 139 12.76 13.07 1.13
CA ALA A 139 11.84 12.11 0.54
C ALA A 139 10.43 12.69 0.37
N GLU A 140 9.74 12.22 -0.66
CA GLU A 140 8.29 12.43 -0.80
C GLU A 140 7.56 11.32 -0.02
N VAL A 141 6.64 11.72 0.87
CA VAL A 141 5.95 10.81 1.79
C VAL A 141 4.44 10.88 1.58
N TYR A 142 3.82 9.70 1.45
CA TYR A 142 2.37 9.51 1.39
C TYR A 142 1.97 8.58 2.54
N GLN A 143 1.53 9.14 3.65
CA GLN A 143 1.13 8.39 4.83
C GLN A 143 -0.38 8.15 4.85
N LEU A 144 -0.77 6.88 4.81
CA LEU A 144 -2.16 6.45 4.95
C LEU A 144 -2.49 6.22 6.42
N SER A 145 -3.61 6.78 6.85
CA SER A 145 -4.14 6.65 8.20
C SER A 145 -5.67 6.72 8.20
N ALA A 146 -6.30 6.48 9.34
CA ALA A 146 -7.73 6.68 9.56
C ALA A 146 -8.02 6.95 11.05
N GLU A 147 -9.20 7.45 11.37
CA GLU A 147 -9.64 7.67 12.76
C GLU A 147 -9.70 6.37 13.57
N ALA A 148 -10.04 5.26 12.90
CA ALA A 148 -10.10 3.94 13.48
C ALA A 148 -9.80 2.88 12.40
N LEU A 149 -9.33 1.70 12.82
CA LEU A 149 -9.06 0.59 11.90
C LEU A 149 -10.28 0.19 11.05
N ARG A 150 -11.48 0.33 11.61
CA ARG A 150 -12.74 0.01 10.90
C ARG A 150 -13.42 1.21 10.24
N ALA A 151 -12.72 2.32 10.07
CA ALA A 151 -13.25 3.46 9.34
C ALA A 151 -13.45 3.10 7.85
N GLY A 152 -14.56 3.52 7.30
CA GLY A 152 -14.87 3.38 5.87
C GLY A 152 -14.18 4.44 5.00
N THR A 153 -13.57 5.44 5.62
CA THR A 153 -12.79 6.52 4.98
C THR A 153 -11.34 6.45 5.43
N MET A 154 -10.44 6.78 4.54
CA MET A 154 -9.00 6.81 4.78
C MET A 154 -8.46 8.20 4.48
N LEU A 155 -7.38 8.56 5.17
CA LEU A 155 -6.65 9.82 4.97
C LEU A 155 -5.31 9.53 4.28
N CYS A 156 -4.87 10.45 3.44
CA CYS A 156 -3.48 10.54 2.99
C CYS A 156 -2.88 11.86 3.45
N ASN A 157 -1.82 11.81 4.23
CA ASN A 157 -1.20 13.00 4.82
C ASN A 157 -2.21 13.89 5.56
N GLY A 158 -3.16 13.29 6.27
CA GLY A 158 -4.22 13.97 7.02
C GLY A 158 -5.40 14.49 6.18
N LYS A 159 -5.37 14.34 4.85
CA LYS A 159 -6.47 14.74 3.95
C LYS A 159 -7.36 13.54 3.60
N PRO A 160 -8.69 13.66 3.67
CA PRO A 160 -9.60 12.59 3.30
C PRO A 160 -9.46 12.16 1.84
N LEU A 161 -9.47 10.86 1.59
CA LEU A 161 -9.52 10.28 0.25
C LEU A 161 -10.99 9.98 -0.09
N VAL A 162 -11.66 10.97 -0.65
CA VAL A 162 -13.06 10.91 -1.10
C VAL A 162 -13.19 11.57 -2.46
N LEU A 163 -14.20 11.18 -3.24
CA LEU A 163 -14.48 11.84 -4.53
C LEU A 163 -14.91 13.30 -4.33
N GLY A 164 -14.57 14.14 -5.27
CA GLY A 164 -15.13 15.47 -5.40
C GLY A 164 -16.62 15.42 -5.80
N GLU A 165 -17.30 16.56 -5.73
CA GLU A 165 -18.73 16.69 -6.09
C GLU A 165 -19.00 16.33 -7.57
N ASP A 166 -18.00 16.45 -8.42
CA ASP A 166 -18.01 16.08 -9.85
C ASP A 166 -17.54 14.64 -10.10
N ASN A 167 -17.42 13.81 -9.06
CA ASN A 167 -16.84 12.47 -9.07
C ASN A 167 -15.35 12.43 -9.46
N SER A 168 -14.64 13.54 -9.40
CA SER A 168 -13.19 13.54 -9.58
C SER A 168 -12.47 12.85 -8.43
N LEU A 169 -11.36 12.18 -8.75
CA LEU A 169 -10.47 11.64 -7.71
C LEU A 169 -9.84 12.80 -6.92
N PRO A 170 -9.65 12.63 -5.59
CA PRO A 170 -8.96 13.62 -4.79
C PRO A 170 -7.52 13.83 -5.28
N GLU A 171 -7.03 15.04 -5.16
CA GLU A 171 -5.63 15.33 -5.38
C GLU A 171 -4.80 14.70 -4.24
N ILE A 172 -3.94 13.75 -4.60
CA ILE A 172 -3.06 13.06 -3.65
C ILE A 172 -1.65 13.59 -3.83
N THR A 173 -1.23 14.46 -2.93
CA THR A 173 0.09 15.10 -2.94
C THR A 173 0.98 14.58 -1.82
N PRO A 174 2.30 14.43 -2.06
CA PRO A 174 3.23 14.06 -1.01
C PRO A 174 3.47 15.21 -0.03
N VAL A 175 3.99 14.84 1.13
CA VAL A 175 4.65 15.77 2.05
C VAL A 175 6.15 15.48 1.97
N THR A 176 6.97 16.52 1.92
CA THR A 176 8.43 16.35 1.96
C THR A 176 8.87 16.10 3.40
N ALA A 177 9.56 14.97 3.60
CA ALA A 177 10.29 14.68 4.82
C ALA A 177 11.79 14.94 4.60
N PRO A 178 12.47 15.66 5.50
CA PRO A 178 13.93 15.89 5.38
C PRO A 178 14.72 14.62 5.64
N ALA A 179 15.96 14.58 5.15
CA ALA A 179 16.94 13.55 5.52
C ALA A 179 17.04 13.39 7.04
N GLY A 180 17.20 12.17 7.50
CA GLY A 180 17.27 11.85 8.94
C GLY A 180 16.26 10.80 9.35
N GLU A 181 15.86 10.81 10.61
CA GLU A 181 14.89 9.87 11.15
C GLU A 181 13.45 10.32 10.88
N LEU A 182 12.66 9.43 10.30
CA LEU A 182 11.22 9.59 10.11
C LEU A 182 10.48 8.59 10.97
N THR A 183 9.68 9.09 11.90
CA THR A 183 8.83 8.26 12.76
C THR A 183 7.46 8.06 12.08
N LEU A 184 7.10 6.80 11.89
CA LEU A 184 5.83 6.37 11.30
C LEU A 184 4.91 5.92 12.43
N PRO A 185 3.75 6.54 12.65
CA PRO A 185 2.82 6.18 13.71
C PRO A 185 2.35 4.74 13.63
N ALA A 186 1.83 4.24 14.73
CA ALA A 186 1.13 2.96 14.79
C ALA A 186 -0.04 2.92 13.79
N ALA A 187 -0.37 1.75 13.30
CA ALA A 187 -1.48 1.51 12.39
C ALA A 187 -1.47 2.43 11.14
N THR A 188 -0.30 2.56 10.49
CA THR A 188 -0.15 3.33 9.24
C THR A 188 0.49 2.51 8.13
N CYS A 189 0.14 2.85 6.89
CA CYS A 189 0.85 2.39 5.70
C CYS A 189 1.45 3.61 5.01
N THR A 190 2.76 3.63 4.81
CA THR A 190 3.46 4.82 4.32
C THR A 190 4.28 4.50 3.08
N PHE A 191 3.99 5.20 1.99
CA PHE A 191 4.85 5.19 0.81
C PHE A 191 5.90 6.30 0.95
N ILE A 192 7.16 5.97 0.65
CA ILE A 192 8.31 6.87 0.75
C ILE A 192 9.04 6.80 -0.59
N VAL A 193 9.21 7.94 -1.25
CA VAL A 193 9.88 8.03 -2.56
C VAL A 193 11.18 8.81 -2.42
N LEU A 194 12.27 8.13 -2.75
CA LEU A 194 13.64 8.65 -2.72
C LEU A 194 14.20 8.86 -4.13
#